data_ec0f302ab11e45cf94b60dda7c16ebe2
#
_entry.id   ec0f302ab11e45cf94b60dda7c16ebe2
#
_cell.length_a   1.000
_cell.length_b   1.000
_cell.length_c   1.000
_cell.angle_alpha   90.00
_cell.angle_beta   90.00
_cell.angle_gamma   90.00
#
_symmetry.space_group_name_H-M   'P 1'
#
loop_
_entity.id
_entity.type
_entity.pdbx_description
1 polymer ?
#
loop_
_entity_poly.entity_id
_entity_poly.type
_entity_poly.pdbx_seq_one_letter_code
_entity_poly.pdbx_strand_id
1 'polypeptide(L)' 'MFVKLLILLVAAALAIGIVARGSHGAGPERTYVVRPADTLWSIAAHSHAGDTREGVWELEQRNHLRSTTLVPGQRLVLP' A
#
# COMPACT_ATOMS: atom_id res chain seq x y z
N MET A 1 -23.56 -10.60 25.03
CA MET A 1 -22.86 -9.32 25.13
C MET A 1 -21.35 -9.49 25.26
N PHE A 2 -20.89 -10.29 26.19
CA PHE A 2 -19.46 -10.51 26.41
C PHE A 2 -18.76 -11.26 25.27
N VAL A 3 -19.46 -12.15 24.59
CA VAL A 3 -18.92 -12.96 23.49
C VAL A 3 -18.54 -12.07 22.29
N LYS A 4 -19.34 -11.07 21.98
CA LYS A 4 -19.08 -10.17 20.86
C LYS A 4 -17.84 -9.29 21.12
N LEU A 5 -17.67 -8.87 22.38
CA LEU A 5 -16.51 -8.07 22.77
C LEU A 5 -15.23 -8.90 22.70
N LEU A 6 -15.30 -10.16 23.08
CA LEU A 6 -14.17 -11.07 23.00
C LEU A 6 -13.74 -11.33 21.56
N ILE A 7 -14.69 -11.52 20.66
CA ILE A 7 -14.43 -11.73 19.24
C ILE A 7 -13.76 -10.50 18.62
N LEU A 8 -14.23 -9.29 18.97
CA LEU A 8 -13.63 -8.05 18.49
C LEU A 8 -12.18 -7.88 18.95
N LEU A 9 -11.89 -8.22 20.21
CA LEU A 9 -10.54 -8.14 20.73
C LEU A 9 -9.60 -9.13 20.03
N VAL A 10 -10.06 -10.34 19.78
CA VAL A 10 -9.26 -11.35 19.08
C VAL A 10 -9.00 -10.93 17.64
N ALA A 11 -10.01 -10.38 16.94
CA ALA A 11 -9.85 -9.89 15.59
C ALA A 11 -8.85 -8.74 15.51
N ALA A 12 -8.88 -7.81 16.46
CA ALA A 12 -7.93 -6.70 16.53
C ALA A 12 -6.50 -7.19 16.76
N ALA A 13 -6.32 -8.16 17.65
CA ALA A 13 -5.01 -8.73 17.93
C ALA A 13 -4.44 -9.44 16.69
N LEU A 14 -5.26 -10.16 15.96
CA LEU A 14 -4.85 -10.82 14.72
C LEU A 14 -4.44 -9.81 13.65
N ALA A 15 -5.19 -8.72 13.50
CA ALA A 15 -4.86 -7.66 12.55
C ALA A 15 -3.51 -7.01 12.86
N ILE A 16 -3.25 -6.72 14.13
CA ILE A 16 -1.98 -6.16 14.57
C ILE A 16 -0.84 -7.14 14.31
N GLY A 17 -1.05 -8.42 14.56
CA GLY A 17 -0.05 -9.45 14.31
C GLY A 17 0.31 -9.58 12.83
N ILE A 18 -0.66 -9.48 11.94
CA ILE A 18 -0.43 -9.53 10.50
C ILE A 18 0.37 -8.31 10.04
N VAL A 19 0.01 -7.11 10.51
CA VAL A 19 0.74 -5.89 10.18
C VAL A 19 2.18 -5.94 10.67
N ALA A 20 2.40 -6.43 11.88
CA ALA A 20 3.75 -6.56 12.43
C ALA A 20 4.61 -7.54 11.61
N ARG A 21 4.02 -8.61 11.12
CA ARG A 21 4.72 -9.57 10.26
C ARG A 21 5.02 -8.98 8.88
N GLY A 22 4.09 -8.20 8.32
CA GLY A 22 4.27 -7.57 7.02
C GLY A 22 5.38 -6.53 6.99
N SER A 23 5.64 -5.87 8.11
CA SER A 23 6.70 -4.87 8.21
C SER A 23 8.08 -5.48 8.52
N HIS A 24 8.13 -6.78 8.80
CA HIS A 24 9.37 -7.43 9.22
C HIS A 24 10.28 -7.70 8.02
N GLY A 25 11.44 -7.06 7.97
CA GLY A 25 12.46 -7.25 6.94
C GLY A 25 12.39 -6.29 5.76
N ALA A 26 11.27 -5.59 5.56
CA ALA A 26 11.11 -4.68 4.42
C ALA A 26 11.19 -3.20 4.83
N GLY A 27 11.40 -2.90 6.11
CA GLY A 27 11.34 -1.54 6.62
C GLY A 27 9.90 -1.03 6.70
N PRO A 28 9.71 0.23 7.15
CA PRO A 28 8.38 0.80 7.25
C PRO A 28 7.74 0.96 5.88
N GLU A 29 6.47 0.61 5.79
CA GLU A 29 5.69 0.76 4.58
C GLU A 29 5.51 2.25 4.28
N ARG A 30 5.81 2.65 3.05
CA ARG A 30 5.65 4.04 2.62
C ARG A 30 4.37 4.16 1.81
N THR A 31 3.61 5.19 2.11
CA THR A 31 2.39 5.50 1.37
C THR A 31 2.52 6.85 0.68
N TYR A 32 1.80 6.98 -0.43
CA TYR A 32 1.79 8.21 -1.22
C TYR A 32 0.35 8.57 -1.53
N VAL A 33 -0.01 9.83 -1.36
CA VAL A 33 -1.33 10.34 -1.72
C VAL A 33 -1.24 10.97 -3.11
N VAL A 34 -2.04 10.45 -4.04
CA VAL A 34 -2.05 10.91 -5.43
C VAL A 34 -2.54 12.36 -5.47
N ARG A 35 -1.80 13.20 -6.18
CA ARG A 35 -2.13 14.60 -6.42
C ARG A 35 -2.67 14.78 -7.83
N PRO A 36 -3.40 15.88 -8.11
CA PRO A 36 -3.79 16.20 -9.49
C PRO A 36 -2.58 16.21 -10.43
N ALA A 37 -2.73 15.67 -11.62
CA ALA A 37 -1.69 15.51 -12.63
C ALA A 37 -0.66 14.41 -12.36
N ASP A 38 -0.71 13.72 -11.23
CA ASP A 38 0.16 12.56 -10.99
C ASP A 38 -0.22 11.39 -11.90
N THR A 39 0.79 10.66 -12.34
CA THR A 39 0.63 9.41 -13.10
C THR A 39 1.41 8.31 -12.40
N LEU A 40 1.08 7.05 -12.70
CA LEU A 40 1.87 5.93 -12.18
C LEU A 40 3.34 6.05 -12.60
N TRP A 41 3.59 6.51 -13.81
CA TRP A 41 4.94 6.71 -14.31
C TRP A 41 5.69 7.75 -13.50
N SER A 42 5.08 8.92 -13.25
CA SER A 42 5.74 9.97 -12.48
C SER A 42 6.00 9.55 -11.05
N ILE A 43 5.05 8.85 -10.42
CA ILE A 43 5.20 8.34 -9.06
C ILE A 43 6.33 7.30 -9.02
N ALA A 44 6.34 6.38 -9.97
CA ALA A 44 7.37 5.35 -10.04
C ALA A 44 8.75 5.94 -10.28
N ALA A 45 8.85 6.96 -11.15
CA ALA A 45 10.12 7.63 -11.44
C ALA A 45 10.73 8.29 -10.21
N HIS A 46 9.90 8.79 -9.30
CA HIS A 46 10.37 9.45 -8.09
C HIS A 46 10.61 8.49 -6.92
N SER A 47 9.89 7.37 -6.87
CA SER A 47 9.90 6.48 -5.72
C SER A 47 10.65 5.18 -5.92
N HIS A 48 10.95 4.81 -7.16
CA HIS A 48 11.60 3.54 -7.48
C HIS A 48 13.00 3.80 -8.05
N ALA A 49 14.00 3.19 -7.44
CA ALA A 49 15.36 3.23 -7.96
C ALA A 49 15.50 2.15 -9.04
N GLY A 50 15.95 2.53 -10.24
CA GLY A 50 16.12 1.63 -11.35
C GLY A 50 15.13 1.87 -12.48
N ASP A 51 14.65 0.80 -13.13
CA ASP A 51 13.76 0.91 -14.28
C ASP A 51 12.37 1.40 -13.85
N THR A 52 11.96 2.55 -14.40
CA THR A 52 10.65 3.14 -14.10
C THR A 52 9.50 2.23 -14.52
N ARG A 53 9.66 1.50 -15.61
CA ARG A 53 8.64 0.55 -16.08
C ARG A 53 8.40 -0.56 -15.05
N GLU A 54 9.46 -1.08 -14.47
CA GLU A 54 9.37 -2.06 -13.40
C GLU A 54 8.71 -1.45 -12.16
N GLY A 55 9.03 -0.20 -11.83
CA GLY A 55 8.38 0.52 -10.75
C GLY A 55 6.89 0.69 -10.94
N VAL A 56 6.44 0.98 -12.16
CA VAL A 56 5.01 1.06 -12.48
C VAL A 56 4.35 -0.30 -12.25
N TRP A 57 4.97 -1.37 -12.73
CA TRP A 57 4.44 -2.72 -12.55
C TRP A 57 4.33 -3.08 -11.06
N GLU A 58 5.35 -2.79 -10.27
CA GLU A 58 5.32 -3.03 -8.84
C GLU A 58 4.23 -2.24 -8.13
N LEU A 59 4.02 -0.98 -8.51
CA LEU A 59 2.93 -0.17 -7.98
C LEU A 59 1.58 -0.80 -8.28
N GLU A 60 1.37 -1.24 -9.50
CA GLU A 60 0.13 -1.90 -9.91
C GLU A 60 -0.12 -3.18 -9.10
N GLN A 61 0.90 -4.02 -8.95
CA GLN A 61 0.77 -5.28 -8.22
C GLN A 61 0.53 -5.04 -6.73
N ARG A 62 1.29 -4.13 -6.14
CA ARG A 62 1.19 -3.87 -4.70
C ARG A 62 -0.14 -3.25 -4.29
N ASN A 63 -0.74 -2.46 -5.18
CA ASN A 63 -1.99 -1.76 -4.91
C ASN A 63 -3.20 -2.40 -5.60
N HIS A 64 -3.03 -3.56 -6.21
CA HIS A 64 -4.09 -4.28 -6.91
C HIS A 64 -4.79 -3.42 -7.95
N LEU A 65 -4.03 -2.64 -8.71
CA LEU A 65 -4.56 -1.76 -9.73
C LEU A 65 -4.83 -2.54 -11.02
N ARG A 66 -5.96 -2.28 -11.63
CA ARG A 66 -6.34 -2.90 -12.90
C ARG A 66 -6.00 -2.03 -14.11
N SER A 67 -5.73 -0.76 -13.87
CA SER A 67 -5.39 0.19 -14.92
C SER A 67 -4.41 1.22 -14.38
N THR A 68 -3.90 2.07 -15.26
CA THR A 68 -3.00 3.14 -14.90
C THR A 68 -3.73 4.41 -14.42
N THR A 69 -5.06 4.39 -14.43
CA THR A 69 -5.87 5.54 -14.03
C THR A 69 -5.81 5.76 -12.53
N LEU A 70 -5.44 6.95 -12.12
CA LEU A 70 -5.36 7.35 -10.72
C LEU A 70 -6.37 8.47 -10.44
N VAL A 71 -6.84 8.52 -9.20
CA VAL A 71 -7.76 9.56 -8.73
C VAL A 71 -7.04 10.39 -7.68
N PRO A 72 -7.08 11.73 -7.77
CA PRO A 72 -6.49 12.57 -6.72
C PRO A 72 -7.06 12.23 -5.35
N GLY A 73 -6.19 12.11 -4.36
CA GLY A 73 -6.57 11.68 -3.01
C GLY A 73 -6.44 10.18 -2.77
N GLN A 74 -6.26 9.40 -3.83
CA GLN A 74 -6.06 7.96 -3.72
C GLN A 74 -4.73 7.67 -3.00
N ARG A 75 -4.73 6.68 -2.12
CA ARG A 75 -3.51 6.27 -1.41
C ARG A 75 -2.88 5.08 -2.12
N LEU A 76 -1.59 5.17 -2.33
CA LEU A 76 -0.80 4.10 -2.92
C LEU A 76 0.27 3.65 -1.93
N VAL A 77 0.49 2.34 -1.86
CA VAL A 77 1.61 1.77 -1.12
C VAL A 77 2.80 1.73 -2.08
N LEU A 78 3.90 2.38 -1.70
CA LEU A 78 5.11 2.42 -2.52
C LEU A 78 5.91 1.12 -2.40
N PRO A 79 6.62 0.73 -3.46
CA PRO A 79 7.49 -0.45 -3.43
C PRO A 79 8.64 -0.30 -2.45
#